data_7d8ec90b6a650e5a34d3718f6ed59696
#
_entry.id   7d8ec90b6a650e5a34d3718f6ed59696
#
_cell.length_a   1.000
_cell.length_b   1.000
_cell.length_c   1.000
_cell.angle_alpha   90.00
_cell.angle_beta   90.00
_cell.angle_gamma   90.00
#
_symmetry.space_group_name_H-M   'P 1'
#
loop_
_entity.id
_entity.type
_entity.pdbx_description
1 polymer ?
#
loop_
_entity_poly.entity_id
_entity_poly.type
_entity_poly.pdbx_seq_one_letter_code
_entity_poly.pdbx_strand_id
1 'polypeptide(L)'
;NEDLLYRLFGINAELLIDHAWGWEPCTIADIKSYKPERNSMGSGQVLSCPYEYDKARLIVREMTDLLVLELVDKKVKTDQIVITVGYDIDNLKKNDQGKRYSGVVQTDRYGRRIPKNAHGTVNLGEYTSSTRRIMDAVTGLFEEIVNPKLYVRRVYVTANNLISDDEAEDRQGYRQMSLFEDFGDEAENRQRELADEAREKDMQQAMIEIKKKFGKNAILKGMNLEEGGTTISRNGQIGGHRA
;
A
#
# COMPACT_ATOMS: atom_id res chain seq x y z
N ASN A 1 -14.06 -8.92 -37.23
CA ASN A 1 -13.57 -10.30 -37.39
C ASN A 1 -13.09 -10.81 -36.03
N GLU A 2 -13.83 -11.75 -35.45
CA GLU A 2 -13.60 -12.29 -34.12
C GLU A 2 -12.23 -13.01 -34.03
N ASP A 3 -11.84 -13.77 -35.07
CA ASP A 3 -10.54 -14.44 -35.13
C ASP A 3 -9.35 -13.45 -34.95
N LEU A 4 -9.50 -12.23 -35.45
CA LEU A 4 -8.48 -11.21 -35.27
C LEU A 4 -8.44 -10.74 -33.82
N LEU A 5 -9.60 -10.58 -33.18
CA LEU A 5 -9.68 -10.20 -31.77
C LEU A 5 -9.07 -11.29 -30.89
N TYR A 6 -9.39 -12.57 -31.12
CA TYR A 6 -8.78 -13.68 -30.38
C TYR A 6 -7.25 -13.75 -30.56
N ARG A 7 -6.74 -13.48 -31.77
CA ARG A 7 -5.28 -13.40 -32.01
C ARG A 7 -4.60 -12.24 -31.27
N LEU A 8 -5.29 -11.11 -31.13
CA LEU A 8 -4.71 -9.90 -30.50
C LEU A 8 -4.85 -9.90 -28.98
N PHE A 9 -5.96 -10.42 -28.45
CA PHE A 9 -6.34 -10.27 -27.04
C PHE A 9 -6.49 -11.60 -26.29
N GLY A 10 -6.33 -12.74 -26.99
CA GLY A 10 -6.53 -14.07 -26.40
C GLY A 10 -7.94 -14.22 -25.86
N ILE A 11 -8.10 -14.90 -24.73
CA ILE A 11 -9.41 -15.13 -24.08
C ILE A 11 -10.15 -13.82 -23.73
N ASN A 12 -9.45 -12.72 -23.54
CA ASN A 12 -10.09 -11.43 -23.27
C ASN A 12 -10.88 -10.89 -24.47
N ALA A 13 -10.70 -11.46 -25.68
CA ALA A 13 -11.50 -11.13 -26.84
C ALA A 13 -12.97 -11.45 -26.64
N GLU A 14 -13.28 -12.50 -25.87
CA GLU A 14 -14.66 -12.90 -25.56
C GLU A 14 -15.42 -11.77 -24.87
N LEU A 15 -14.81 -11.14 -23.85
CA LEU A 15 -15.41 -9.99 -23.16
C LEU A 15 -15.67 -8.82 -24.11
N LEU A 16 -14.76 -8.54 -25.05
CA LEU A 16 -14.92 -7.46 -26.02
C LEU A 16 -16.07 -7.76 -26.99
N ILE A 17 -16.21 -9.01 -27.43
CA ILE A 17 -17.26 -9.44 -28.33
C ILE A 17 -18.62 -9.37 -27.64
N ASP A 18 -18.72 -9.94 -26.44
CA ASP A 18 -19.93 -9.95 -25.63
C ASP A 18 -20.42 -8.53 -25.35
N HIS A 19 -19.54 -7.64 -24.87
CA HIS A 19 -19.90 -6.24 -24.61
C HIS A 19 -20.28 -5.48 -25.90
N ALA A 20 -19.66 -5.80 -27.04
CA ALA A 20 -20.04 -5.20 -28.32
C ALA A 20 -21.46 -5.62 -28.75
N TRP A 21 -21.91 -6.81 -28.35
CA TRP A 21 -23.28 -7.29 -28.55
C TRP A 21 -24.25 -6.87 -27.43
N GLY A 22 -23.77 -6.14 -26.42
CA GLY A 22 -24.56 -5.71 -25.27
C GLY A 22 -24.83 -6.81 -24.24
N TRP A 23 -24.04 -7.85 -24.26
CA TRP A 23 -24.11 -8.94 -23.30
C TRP A 23 -23.16 -8.67 -22.11
N GLU A 24 -23.69 -8.66 -20.89
CA GLU A 24 -22.94 -8.56 -19.64
C GLU A 24 -23.49 -9.60 -18.63
N PRO A 25 -22.80 -10.74 -18.44
CA PRO A 25 -23.27 -11.79 -17.54
C PRO A 25 -23.13 -11.43 -16.08
N CYS A 26 -22.21 -10.49 -15.75
CA CYS A 26 -21.95 -10.09 -14.39
C CYS A 26 -22.98 -9.08 -13.88
N THR A 27 -23.79 -9.46 -12.93
CA THR A 27 -24.78 -8.60 -12.32
C THR A 27 -24.22 -7.86 -11.10
N ILE A 28 -24.92 -6.79 -10.66
CA ILE A 28 -24.60 -6.09 -9.40
C ILE A 28 -24.70 -7.04 -8.21
N ALA A 29 -25.57 -8.07 -8.25
CA ALA A 29 -25.65 -9.07 -7.21
C ALA A 29 -24.40 -9.95 -7.17
N ASP A 30 -23.87 -10.35 -8.33
CA ASP A 30 -22.63 -11.13 -8.42
C ASP A 30 -21.43 -10.33 -7.91
N ILE A 31 -21.33 -9.04 -8.25
CA ILE A 31 -20.29 -8.12 -7.73
C ILE A 31 -20.35 -8.02 -6.20
N LYS A 32 -21.57 -7.90 -5.64
CA LYS A 32 -21.77 -7.80 -4.19
C LYS A 32 -21.49 -9.11 -3.45
N SER A 33 -21.74 -10.25 -4.07
CA SER A 33 -21.52 -11.58 -3.50
C SER A 33 -20.08 -12.08 -3.66
N TYR A 34 -19.31 -11.45 -4.56
CA TYR A 34 -17.94 -11.85 -4.84
C TYR A 34 -17.06 -11.73 -3.58
N LYS A 35 -16.43 -12.83 -3.21
CA LYS A 35 -15.41 -12.88 -2.16
C LYS A 35 -14.06 -13.11 -2.82
N PRO A 36 -13.09 -12.18 -2.66
CA PRO A 36 -11.76 -12.36 -3.22
C PRO A 36 -11.09 -13.61 -2.65
N GLU A 37 -10.43 -14.38 -3.49
CA GLU A 37 -9.63 -15.54 -3.05
C GLU A 37 -8.39 -15.10 -2.24
N ARG A 38 -7.92 -13.89 -2.45
CA ARG A 38 -6.74 -13.33 -1.75
C ARG A 38 -7.16 -12.25 -0.78
N ASN A 39 -6.81 -12.45 0.48
CA ASN A 39 -7.00 -11.46 1.52
C ASN A 39 -5.85 -10.45 1.49
N SER A 40 -5.96 -9.45 0.63
CA SER A 40 -5.01 -8.35 0.58
C SER A 40 -5.72 -7.01 0.38
N MET A 41 -5.12 -5.95 0.87
CA MET A 41 -5.60 -4.59 0.72
C MET A 41 -4.44 -3.68 0.34
N GLY A 42 -4.60 -2.87 -0.69
CA GLY A 42 -3.53 -2.02 -1.17
C GLY A 42 -4.01 -0.72 -1.77
N SER A 43 -3.08 0.19 -1.86
CA SER A 43 -3.29 1.51 -2.44
C SER A 43 -2.15 1.83 -3.40
N GLY A 44 -2.48 2.45 -4.53
CA GLY A 44 -1.53 2.93 -5.52
C GLY A 44 -1.70 4.41 -5.81
N GLN A 45 -0.59 5.07 -6.12
CA GLN A 45 -0.59 6.46 -6.55
C GLN A 45 0.39 6.67 -7.69
N VAL A 46 -0.07 7.37 -8.74
CA VAL A 46 0.80 7.96 -9.76
C VAL A 46 0.99 9.43 -9.40
N LEU A 47 2.25 9.85 -9.27
CA LEU A 47 2.60 11.21 -8.90
C LEU A 47 2.44 12.15 -10.09
N SER A 48 2.04 13.38 -9.86
CA SER A 48 1.82 14.39 -10.92
C SER A 48 3.11 14.78 -11.66
N CYS A 49 4.23 14.74 -10.96
CA CYS A 49 5.57 15.00 -11.50
C CYS A 49 6.56 13.98 -10.92
N PRO A 50 7.81 13.90 -11.45
CA PRO A 50 8.88 13.13 -10.83
C PRO A 50 9.20 13.65 -9.43
N TYR A 51 9.24 12.75 -8.44
CA TYR A 51 9.57 13.08 -7.04
C TYR A 51 10.97 12.58 -6.70
N GLU A 52 11.72 13.41 -5.98
CA GLU A 52 12.96 13.02 -5.34
C GLU A 52 12.71 12.03 -4.20
N TYR A 53 13.76 11.37 -3.75
CA TYR A 53 13.72 10.31 -2.76
C TYR A 53 12.96 10.68 -1.48
N ASP A 54 13.26 11.84 -0.88
CA ASP A 54 12.65 12.24 0.40
C ASP A 54 11.16 12.56 0.24
N LYS A 55 10.78 13.22 -0.85
CA LYS A 55 9.36 13.46 -1.17
C LYS A 55 8.63 12.14 -1.47
N ALA A 56 9.27 11.20 -2.16
CA ALA A 56 8.68 9.87 -2.40
C ALA A 56 8.53 9.07 -1.12
N ARG A 57 9.49 9.15 -0.17
CA ARG A 57 9.40 8.54 1.15
C ARG A 57 8.22 9.12 1.95
N LEU A 58 8.01 10.43 1.89
CA LEU A 58 6.84 11.08 2.50
C LEU A 58 5.53 10.48 1.95
N ILE A 59 5.41 10.33 0.62
CA ILE A 59 4.22 9.72 0.01
C ILE A 59 3.99 8.29 0.48
N VAL A 60 5.04 7.48 0.57
CA VAL A 60 4.94 6.11 1.10
C VAL A 60 4.39 6.12 2.53
N ARG A 61 4.88 7.02 3.38
CA ARG A 61 4.41 7.19 4.76
C ARG A 61 2.95 7.64 4.83
N GLU A 62 2.55 8.62 4.00
CA GLU A 62 1.16 9.07 3.90
C GLU A 62 0.23 7.92 3.48
N MET A 63 0.63 7.14 2.46
CA MET A 63 -0.15 6.02 1.97
C MET A 63 -0.26 4.90 3.01
N THR A 64 0.82 4.64 3.73
CA THR A 64 0.84 3.65 4.82
C THR A 64 -0.09 4.04 5.95
N ASP A 65 -0.09 5.31 6.35
CA ASP A 65 -0.99 5.81 7.39
C ASP A 65 -2.47 5.63 7.03
N LEU A 66 -2.83 5.94 5.78
CA LEU A 66 -4.19 5.74 5.29
C LEU A 66 -4.56 4.25 5.20
N LEU A 67 -3.63 3.40 4.75
CA LEU A 67 -3.83 1.95 4.67
C LEU A 67 -4.06 1.35 6.07
N VAL A 68 -3.29 1.76 7.06
CA VAL A 68 -3.44 1.30 8.44
C VAL A 68 -4.80 1.71 9.04
N LEU A 69 -5.23 2.96 8.82
CA LEU A 69 -6.57 3.38 9.26
C LEU A 69 -7.68 2.57 8.58
N GLU A 70 -7.47 2.16 7.33
CA GLU A 70 -8.43 1.30 6.62
C GLU A 70 -8.42 -0.15 7.18
N LEU A 71 -7.25 -0.69 7.58
CA LEU A 71 -7.17 -1.99 8.28
C LEU A 71 -7.99 -1.96 9.57
N VAL A 72 -7.80 -0.92 10.39
CA VAL A 72 -8.52 -0.74 11.66
C VAL A 72 -10.02 -0.58 11.43
N ASP A 73 -10.43 0.22 10.45
CA ASP A 73 -11.85 0.44 10.14
C ASP A 73 -12.55 -0.86 9.69
N LYS A 74 -11.82 -1.73 8.98
CA LYS A 74 -12.31 -3.04 8.53
C LYS A 74 -12.13 -4.15 9.57
N LYS A 75 -11.53 -3.85 10.73
CA LYS A 75 -11.22 -4.82 11.79
C LYS A 75 -10.38 -6.00 11.29
N VAL A 76 -9.32 -5.70 10.54
CA VAL A 76 -8.39 -6.70 10.02
C VAL A 76 -6.95 -6.33 10.37
N LYS A 77 -6.11 -7.36 10.48
CA LYS A 77 -4.67 -7.26 10.73
C LYS A 77 -3.90 -7.91 9.59
N THR A 78 -2.65 -7.52 9.44
CA THR A 78 -1.70 -8.08 8.46
C THR A 78 -0.40 -8.49 9.13
N ASP A 79 0.28 -9.48 8.57
CA ASP A 79 1.63 -9.88 8.96
C ASP A 79 2.68 -9.54 7.89
N GLN A 80 2.24 -8.99 6.73
CA GLN A 80 3.14 -8.76 5.61
C GLN A 80 2.77 -7.49 4.82
N ILE A 81 3.76 -6.64 4.56
CA ILE A 81 3.61 -5.47 3.68
C ILE A 81 4.51 -5.61 2.46
N VAL A 82 3.97 -5.23 1.32
CA VAL A 82 4.67 -5.16 0.04
C VAL A 82 4.71 -3.72 -0.46
N ILE A 83 5.88 -3.27 -0.89
CA ILE A 83 6.06 -1.97 -1.53
C ILE A 83 6.55 -2.17 -2.96
N THR A 84 5.98 -1.41 -3.89
CA THR A 84 6.49 -1.30 -5.25
C THR A 84 6.62 0.18 -5.60
N VAL A 85 7.83 0.59 -5.98
CA VAL A 85 8.15 1.96 -6.37
C VAL A 85 8.59 1.97 -7.83
N GLY A 86 7.82 2.66 -8.66
CA GLY A 86 8.12 2.84 -10.07
C GLY A 86 8.85 4.15 -10.32
N TYR A 87 9.96 4.07 -11.04
CA TYR A 87 10.78 5.22 -11.37
C TYR A 87 10.26 5.94 -12.62
N ASP A 88 10.60 7.23 -12.71
CA ASP A 88 10.23 8.06 -13.86
C ASP A 88 11.14 7.78 -15.07
N ILE A 89 10.58 7.96 -16.26
CA ILE A 89 11.30 7.83 -17.53
C ILE A 89 12.43 8.85 -17.67
N ASP A 90 12.32 9.98 -17.01
CA ASP A 90 13.33 11.05 -17.05
C ASP A 90 14.69 10.58 -16.51
N ASN A 91 14.71 9.54 -15.66
CA ASN A 91 15.95 8.91 -15.21
C ASN A 91 16.80 8.30 -16.35
N LEU A 92 16.20 8.02 -17.51
CA LEU A 92 16.90 7.48 -18.68
C LEU A 92 17.49 8.57 -19.57
N LYS A 93 17.12 9.83 -19.36
CA LYS A 93 17.75 10.97 -20.02
C LYS A 93 19.17 11.15 -19.48
N LYS A 94 20.01 11.84 -20.24
CA LYS A 94 21.32 12.24 -19.72
C LYS A 94 21.11 13.20 -18.55
N ASN A 95 21.79 12.94 -17.43
CA ASN A 95 21.82 13.90 -16.33
C ASN A 95 22.67 15.13 -16.68
N ASP A 96 22.70 16.15 -15.82
CA ASP A 96 23.45 17.39 -16.00
C ASP A 96 24.96 17.17 -16.21
N GLN A 97 25.49 16.00 -15.78
CA GLN A 97 26.88 15.58 -16.01
C GLN A 97 27.06 14.77 -17.31
N GLY A 98 26.02 14.65 -18.15
CA GLY A 98 26.04 13.90 -19.39
C GLY A 98 26.03 12.36 -19.22
N LYS A 99 25.91 11.84 -18.00
CA LYS A 99 25.87 10.40 -17.73
C LYS A 99 24.46 9.85 -17.93
N ARG A 100 24.37 8.67 -18.56
CA ARG A 100 23.12 7.91 -18.69
C ARG A 100 22.96 6.94 -17.53
N TYR A 101 21.71 6.61 -17.21
CA TYR A 101 21.40 5.53 -16.29
C TYR A 101 21.99 4.19 -16.77
N SER A 102 22.76 3.54 -15.93
CA SER A 102 23.47 2.28 -16.23
C SER A 102 22.85 1.04 -15.59
N GLY A 103 21.75 1.21 -14.86
CA GLY A 103 21.06 0.10 -14.20
C GLY A 103 20.12 -0.66 -15.13
N VAL A 104 19.40 -1.62 -14.56
CA VAL A 104 18.45 -2.47 -15.29
C VAL A 104 17.24 -1.65 -15.75
N VAL A 105 16.91 -1.77 -17.03
CA VAL A 105 15.75 -1.12 -17.67
C VAL A 105 14.71 -2.18 -18.00
N GLN A 106 13.45 -1.86 -17.78
CA GLN A 106 12.29 -2.68 -18.15
C GLN A 106 11.34 -1.92 -19.06
N THR A 107 10.46 -2.63 -19.74
CA THR A 107 9.38 -2.03 -20.53
C THR A 107 8.09 -2.06 -19.71
N ASP A 108 7.42 -0.92 -19.58
CA ASP A 108 6.12 -0.86 -18.90
C ASP A 108 4.98 -1.36 -19.81
N ARG A 109 3.77 -1.45 -19.27
CA ARG A 109 2.58 -1.91 -20.03
C ARG A 109 2.21 -1.01 -21.23
N TYR A 110 2.76 0.18 -21.29
CA TYR A 110 2.56 1.11 -22.41
C TYR A 110 3.68 1.07 -23.44
N GLY A 111 4.60 0.10 -23.32
CA GLY A 111 5.77 -0.02 -24.23
C GLY A 111 6.90 0.97 -23.93
N ARG A 112 6.85 1.74 -22.84
CA ARG A 112 7.87 2.73 -22.51
C ARG A 112 9.01 2.09 -21.72
N ARG A 113 10.23 2.44 -22.07
CA ARG A 113 11.41 2.02 -21.29
C ARG A 113 11.49 2.85 -20.02
N ILE A 114 11.63 2.20 -18.88
CA ILE A 114 11.78 2.81 -17.56
C ILE A 114 12.85 2.05 -16.76
N PRO A 115 13.50 2.64 -15.75
CA PRO A 115 14.30 1.88 -14.81
C PRO A 115 13.46 0.77 -14.17
N LYS A 116 14.09 -0.38 -13.87
CA LYS A 116 13.41 -1.47 -13.18
C LYS A 116 12.84 -0.98 -11.85
N ASN A 117 11.56 -1.24 -11.60
CA ASN A 117 10.90 -0.86 -10.36
C ASN A 117 11.64 -1.45 -9.14
N ALA A 118 11.70 -0.68 -8.06
CA ALA A 118 12.03 -1.22 -6.75
C ALA A 118 10.81 -1.99 -6.22
N HIS A 119 11.05 -3.18 -5.70
CA HIS A 119 10.01 -4.04 -5.16
C HIS A 119 10.57 -4.81 -3.98
N GLY A 120 9.83 -4.85 -2.90
CA GLY A 120 10.21 -5.58 -1.70
C GLY A 120 9.03 -5.95 -0.84
N THR A 121 9.26 -6.90 0.04
CA THR A 121 8.30 -7.44 0.99
C THR A 121 8.93 -7.45 2.37
N VAL A 122 8.20 -7.01 3.38
CA VAL A 122 8.59 -7.12 4.78
C VAL A 122 7.55 -7.92 5.55
N ASN A 123 8.02 -8.91 6.30
CA ASN A 123 7.21 -9.67 7.24
C ASN A 123 7.29 -9.01 8.61
N LEU A 124 6.14 -8.82 9.24
CA LEU A 124 6.02 -8.11 10.52
C LEU A 124 6.23 -9.03 11.72
N GLY A 125 6.34 -10.35 11.47
CA GLY A 125 6.54 -11.39 12.50
C GLY A 125 5.25 -11.79 13.21
N GLU A 126 4.29 -10.89 13.34
CA GLU A 126 2.96 -11.15 13.90
C GLU A 126 1.90 -10.30 13.21
N TYR A 127 0.64 -10.70 13.35
CA TYR A 127 -0.49 -9.95 12.81
C TYR A 127 -0.72 -8.66 13.59
N THR A 128 -0.70 -7.53 12.92
CA THR A 128 -0.85 -6.22 13.54
C THR A 128 -1.60 -5.22 12.65
N SER A 129 -2.22 -4.23 13.28
CA SER A 129 -2.72 -2.99 12.68
C SER A 129 -2.12 -1.75 13.36
N SER A 130 -0.99 -1.91 14.08
CA SER A 130 -0.26 -0.80 14.69
C SER A 130 0.37 0.09 13.62
N THR A 131 0.02 1.39 13.64
CA THR A 131 0.61 2.39 12.74
C THR A 131 2.12 2.46 12.93
N ARG A 132 2.59 2.43 14.18
CA ARG A 132 4.02 2.51 14.51
C ARG A 132 4.78 1.37 13.87
N ARG A 133 4.38 0.12 14.15
CA ARG A 133 5.08 -1.08 13.67
C ARG A 133 5.09 -1.18 12.14
N ILE A 134 3.93 -0.94 11.51
CA ILE A 134 3.82 -0.98 10.06
C ILE A 134 4.61 0.17 9.41
N MET A 135 4.57 1.38 9.98
CA MET A 135 5.30 2.54 9.48
C MET A 135 6.81 2.35 9.54
N ASP A 136 7.32 1.83 10.66
CA ASP A 136 8.75 1.55 10.84
C ASP A 136 9.23 0.49 9.85
N ALA A 137 8.49 -0.61 9.71
CA ALA A 137 8.80 -1.67 8.76
C ALA A 137 8.77 -1.18 7.30
N VAL A 138 7.76 -0.40 6.92
CA VAL A 138 7.61 0.19 5.58
C VAL A 138 8.73 1.18 5.28
N THR A 139 9.08 2.03 6.25
CA THR A 139 10.15 3.03 6.07
C THR A 139 11.49 2.34 5.90
N GLY A 140 11.80 1.34 6.74
CA GLY A 140 13.03 0.55 6.61
C GLY A 140 13.11 -0.18 5.27
N LEU A 141 12.02 -0.83 4.85
CA LEU A 141 11.98 -1.49 3.54
C LEU A 141 12.16 -0.50 2.38
N PHE A 142 11.54 0.68 2.44
CA PHE A 142 11.72 1.72 1.43
C PHE A 142 13.19 2.15 1.33
N GLU A 143 13.85 2.38 2.46
CA GLU A 143 15.27 2.77 2.53
C GLU A 143 16.20 1.69 1.98
N GLU A 144 15.85 0.41 2.15
CA GLU A 144 16.61 -0.72 1.64
C GLU A 144 16.50 -0.86 0.11
N ILE A 145 15.27 -0.76 -0.45
CA ILE A 145 15.03 -1.14 -1.85
C ILE A 145 15.10 0.02 -2.83
N VAL A 146 14.89 1.26 -2.39
CA VAL A 146 14.74 2.41 -3.29
C VAL A 146 16.07 3.10 -3.53
N ASN A 147 16.43 3.28 -4.80
CA ASN A 147 17.63 4.01 -5.17
C ASN A 147 17.43 5.52 -4.97
N PRO A 148 18.20 6.16 -4.05
CA PRO A 148 18.02 7.57 -3.70
C PRO A 148 18.41 8.56 -4.82
N LYS A 149 19.03 8.08 -5.90
CA LYS A 149 19.46 8.91 -7.04
C LYS A 149 18.46 8.96 -8.17
N LEU A 150 17.32 8.25 -8.03
CA LEU A 150 16.32 8.14 -9.09
C LEU A 150 15.03 8.84 -8.71
N TYR A 151 14.47 9.55 -9.67
CA TYR A 151 13.13 10.13 -9.53
C TYR A 151 12.06 9.06 -9.54
N VAL A 152 11.13 9.16 -8.60
CA VAL A 152 9.98 8.26 -8.43
C VAL A 152 8.77 8.83 -9.16
N ARG A 153 7.98 7.95 -9.80
CA ARG A 153 6.76 8.32 -10.52
C ARG A 153 5.51 7.65 -9.97
N ARG A 154 5.64 6.50 -9.36
CA ARG A 154 4.49 5.77 -8.79
C ARG A 154 4.88 4.99 -7.55
N VAL A 155 3.92 4.82 -6.67
CA VAL A 155 4.08 4.08 -5.43
C VAL A 155 2.87 3.17 -5.25
N TYR A 156 3.12 1.94 -4.79
CA TYR A 156 2.10 0.99 -4.34
C TYR A 156 2.51 0.46 -2.98
N VAL A 157 1.56 0.43 -2.06
CA VAL A 157 1.71 -0.18 -0.73
C VAL A 157 0.56 -1.17 -0.57
N THR A 158 0.86 -2.40 -0.21
CA THR A 158 -0.12 -3.49 -0.08
C THR A 158 0.11 -4.24 1.21
N ALA A 159 -0.96 -4.42 2.00
CA ALA A 159 -1.02 -5.33 3.12
C ALA A 159 -1.55 -6.69 2.63
N ASN A 160 -0.81 -7.75 2.86
CA ASN A 160 -1.16 -9.12 2.49
C ASN A 160 -1.57 -9.93 3.73
N ASN A 161 -2.05 -11.15 3.48
CA ASN A 161 -2.39 -12.12 4.52
C ASN A 161 -3.36 -11.55 5.57
N LEU A 162 -4.39 -10.83 5.12
CA LEU A 162 -5.33 -10.20 6.04
C LEU A 162 -6.15 -11.26 6.76
N ILE A 163 -6.26 -11.10 8.08
CA ILE A 163 -7.16 -11.88 8.94
C ILE A 163 -8.01 -10.94 9.79
N SER A 164 -9.14 -11.42 10.30
CA SER A 164 -9.95 -10.63 11.23
C SER A 164 -9.24 -10.41 12.57
N ASP A 165 -9.65 -9.37 13.30
CA ASP A 165 -9.15 -9.12 14.67
C ASP A 165 -9.33 -10.37 15.55
N ASP A 166 -10.49 -11.02 15.48
CA ASP A 166 -10.82 -12.21 16.29
C ASP A 166 -9.89 -13.39 15.94
N GLU A 167 -9.67 -13.65 14.65
CA GLU A 167 -8.76 -14.71 14.20
C GLU A 167 -7.30 -14.44 14.59
N ALA A 168 -6.91 -13.17 14.62
CA ALA A 168 -5.56 -12.77 15.05
C ALA A 168 -5.35 -13.00 16.54
N GLU A 169 -6.37 -12.75 17.37
CA GLU A 169 -6.34 -13.01 18.82
C GLU A 169 -6.22 -14.50 19.12
N ASP A 170 -6.97 -15.33 18.42
CA ASP A 170 -6.91 -16.79 18.54
C ASP A 170 -5.49 -17.32 18.20
N ARG A 171 -4.85 -16.79 17.16
CA ARG A 171 -3.50 -17.20 16.74
C ARG A 171 -2.42 -16.74 17.70
N GLN A 172 -2.56 -15.58 18.35
CA GLN A 172 -1.61 -15.09 19.36
C GLN A 172 -1.59 -15.93 20.62
N GLY A 173 -2.66 -16.65 20.94
CA GLY A 173 -2.74 -17.56 22.10
C GLY A 173 -1.78 -18.76 22.06
N TYR A 174 -1.18 -19.06 20.91
CA TYR A 174 -0.32 -20.25 20.72
C TYR A 174 1.16 -19.89 20.47
N ARG A 175 1.68 -18.82 21.07
CA ARG A 175 3.10 -18.51 20.94
C ARG A 175 3.94 -19.45 21.80
N GLN A 176 4.86 -20.16 21.20
CA GLN A 176 5.86 -20.95 21.91
C GLN A 176 6.81 -20.00 22.67
N MET A 177 6.77 -20.05 24.00
CA MET A 177 7.69 -19.29 24.85
C MET A 177 9.08 -19.92 24.78
N SER A 178 10.12 -19.11 24.70
CA SER A 178 11.50 -19.59 24.81
C SER A 178 11.80 -19.98 26.26
N LEU A 179 12.47 -21.11 26.46
CA LEU A 179 12.87 -21.62 27.79
C LEU A 179 13.98 -20.80 28.46
N PHE A 180 14.59 -19.85 27.73
CA PHE A 180 15.76 -19.08 28.16
C PHE A 180 15.47 -17.56 28.27
N GLU A 181 14.22 -17.16 28.23
CA GLU A 181 13.82 -15.75 28.37
C GLU A 181 13.80 -15.37 29.86
N ASP A 182 14.32 -14.20 30.19
CA ASP A 182 14.34 -13.65 31.57
C ASP A 182 12.94 -13.10 31.91
N PHE A 183 12.20 -13.83 32.73
CA PHE A 183 10.76 -13.68 32.92
C PHE A 183 10.30 -12.36 33.57
N GLY A 184 11.20 -11.57 34.15
CA GLY A 184 10.87 -10.34 34.88
C GLY A 184 10.70 -9.12 33.96
N ASP A 185 11.78 -8.78 33.29
CA ASP A 185 11.83 -7.55 32.47
C ASP A 185 11.03 -7.66 31.18
N GLU A 186 10.93 -8.85 30.60
CA GLU A 186 10.15 -9.10 29.39
C GLU A 186 8.64 -9.04 29.63
N ALA A 187 8.16 -9.52 30.77
CA ALA A 187 6.75 -9.43 31.11
C ALA A 187 6.30 -7.97 31.29
N GLU A 188 7.11 -7.12 31.94
CA GLU A 188 6.82 -5.70 32.08
C GLU A 188 6.87 -4.96 30.73
N ASN A 189 7.88 -5.24 29.88
CA ASN A 189 7.99 -4.66 28.57
C ASN A 189 6.80 -5.03 27.68
N ARG A 190 6.39 -6.30 27.70
CA ARG A 190 5.21 -6.77 26.96
C ARG A 190 3.92 -6.11 27.45
N GLN A 191 3.78 -5.92 28.76
CA GLN A 191 2.60 -5.26 29.31
C GLN A 191 2.54 -3.78 28.89
N ARG A 192 3.68 -3.11 28.80
CA ARG A 192 3.80 -1.75 28.27
C ARG A 192 3.46 -1.69 26.78
N GLU A 193 4.00 -2.62 25.98
CA GLU A 193 3.69 -2.72 24.55
C GLU A 193 2.19 -2.93 24.30
N LEU A 194 1.55 -3.83 25.02
CA LEU A 194 0.11 -4.05 24.91
C LEU A 194 -0.72 -2.83 25.31
N ALA A 195 -0.29 -2.10 26.35
CA ALA A 195 -0.95 -0.87 26.76
C ALA A 195 -0.77 0.25 25.72
N ASP A 196 0.40 0.35 25.12
CA ASP A 196 0.68 1.31 24.05
C ASP A 196 -0.11 0.98 22.77
N GLU A 197 -0.22 -0.29 22.39
CA GLU A 197 -1.04 -0.75 21.26
C GLU A 197 -2.53 -0.50 21.49
N ALA A 198 -3.03 -0.72 22.70
CA ALA A 198 -4.42 -0.41 23.06
C ALA A 198 -4.71 1.10 22.91
N ARG A 199 -3.82 1.94 23.47
CA ARG A 199 -3.92 3.41 23.33
C ARG A 199 -3.85 3.87 21.88
N GLU A 200 -2.97 3.25 21.07
CA GLU A 200 -2.87 3.53 19.65
C GLU A 200 -4.17 3.17 18.92
N LYS A 201 -4.75 2.01 19.21
CA LYS A 201 -6.02 1.56 18.63
C LYS A 201 -7.17 2.53 18.95
N ASP A 202 -7.27 3.00 20.21
CA ASP A 202 -8.27 4.00 20.61
C ASP A 202 -8.09 5.32 19.84
N MET A 203 -6.86 5.78 19.68
CA MET A 203 -6.56 6.98 18.90
C MET A 203 -6.89 6.81 17.41
N GLN A 204 -6.56 5.67 16.82
CA GLN A 204 -6.92 5.34 15.43
C GLN A 204 -8.44 5.34 15.25
N GLN A 205 -9.18 4.73 16.17
CA GLN A 205 -10.64 4.69 16.13
C GLN A 205 -11.24 6.10 16.21
N ALA A 206 -10.75 6.94 17.12
CA ALA A 206 -11.19 8.33 17.24
C ALA A 206 -10.91 9.13 15.93
N MET A 207 -9.73 8.92 15.33
CA MET A 207 -9.40 9.54 14.04
C MET A 207 -10.36 9.10 12.92
N ILE A 208 -10.72 7.81 12.87
CA ILE A 208 -11.67 7.26 11.90
C ILE A 208 -13.04 7.89 12.07
N GLU A 209 -13.53 7.99 13.31
CA GLU A 209 -14.84 8.59 13.62
C GLU A 209 -14.89 10.08 13.23
N ILE A 210 -13.83 10.84 13.55
CA ILE A 210 -13.71 12.25 13.15
C ILE A 210 -13.74 12.37 11.63
N LYS A 211 -12.97 11.54 10.91
CA LYS A 211 -12.93 11.57 9.44
C LYS A 211 -14.26 11.16 8.82
N LYS A 212 -14.98 10.20 9.39
CA LYS A 212 -16.33 9.81 8.94
C LYS A 212 -17.36 10.91 9.14
N LYS A 213 -17.30 11.61 10.29
CA LYS A 213 -18.28 12.63 10.66
C LYS A 213 -18.05 13.99 9.99
N PHE A 214 -16.79 14.40 9.86
CA PHE A 214 -16.43 15.76 9.45
C PHE A 214 -15.65 15.81 8.13
N GLY A 215 -15.41 14.65 7.49
CA GLY A 215 -14.69 14.52 6.23
C GLY A 215 -13.24 14.12 6.39
N LYS A 216 -12.66 13.58 5.30
CA LYS A 216 -11.33 12.94 5.31
C LYS A 216 -10.18 13.88 5.73
N ASN A 217 -10.34 15.19 5.54
CA ASN A 217 -9.35 16.22 5.89
C ASN A 217 -9.62 16.89 7.26
N ALA A 218 -10.61 16.44 8.03
CA ALA A 218 -10.95 17.04 9.33
C ALA A 218 -9.84 16.87 10.38
N ILE A 219 -9.03 15.82 10.27
CA ILE A 219 -7.86 15.59 11.09
C ILE A 219 -6.71 15.08 10.23
N LEU A 220 -5.54 15.70 10.34
CA LEU A 220 -4.34 15.41 9.56
C LEU A 220 -3.16 15.25 10.50
N LYS A 221 -2.19 14.43 10.10
CA LYS A 221 -0.87 14.36 10.77
C LYS A 221 0.05 15.45 10.23
N GLY A 222 1.03 15.89 11.02
CA GLY A 222 1.99 16.94 10.62
C GLY A 222 2.67 16.64 9.28
N MET A 223 2.98 15.37 9.01
CA MET A 223 3.59 14.96 7.73
C MET A 223 2.72 15.27 6.50
N ASN A 224 1.38 15.34 6.65
CA ASN A 224 0.48 15.67 5.53
C ASN A 224 0.54 17.15 5.13
N LEU A 225 1.21 17.98 5.92
CA LEU A 225 1.43 19.41 5.68
C LEU A 225 2.83 19.72 5.13
N GLU A 226 3.69 18.70 5.03
CA GLU A 226 5.04 18.85 4.48
C GLU A 226 4.99 19.10 2.97
N GLU A 227 6.01 19.78 2.45
CA GLU A 227 6.14 20.04 1.02
C GLU A 227 6.24 18.72 0.22
N GLY A 228 5.36 18.55 -0.73
CA GLY A 228 5.25 17.33 -1.54
C GLY A 228 4.20 16.35 -1.03
N GLY A 229 3.61 16.55 0.16
CA GLY A 229 2.50 15.76 0.65
C GLY A 229 1.29 15.82 -0.29
N THR A 230 0.60 14.70 -0.46
CA THR A 230 -0.52 14.56 -1.41
C THR A 230 -1.84 14.19 -0.76
N THR A 231 -1.85 13.82 0.52
CA THR A 231 -3.04 13.30 1.22
C THR A 231 -4.22 14.26 1.13
N ILE A 232 -4.01 15.56 1.33
CA ILE A 232 -5.09 16.57 1.33
C ILE A 232 -5.80 16.61 -0.03
N SER A 233 -5.02 16.71 -1.12
CA SER A 233 -5.57 16.73 -2.48
C SER A 233 -6.19 15.40 -2.89
N ARG A 234 -5.59 14.30 -2.45
CA ARG A 234 -6.03 12.93 -2.75
C ARG A 234 -7.36 12.59 -2.05
N ASN A 235 -7.58 13.07 -0.85
CA ASN A 235 -8.84 12.90 -0.13
C ASN A 235 -10.05 13.55 -0.84
N GLY A 236 -9.81 14.53 -1.70
CA GLY A 236 -10.82 15.15 -2.57
C GLY A 236 -11.01 14.47 -3.93
N GLN A 237 -10.34 13.35 -4.20
CA GLN A 237 -10.45 12.62 -5.46
C GLN A 237 -11.44 11.45 -5.35
N ILE A 238 -12.15 11.17 -6.45
CA ILE A 238 -13.00 10.00 -6.61
C ILE A 238 -12.37 9.11 -7.69
N GLY A 239 -12.03 7.86 -7.34
CA GLY A 239 -11.40 6.92 -8.27
C GLY A 239 -10.05 7.39 -8.85
N GLY A 240 -9.32 8.26 -8.13
CA GLY A 240 -8.05 8.83 -8.59
C GLY A 240 -8.17 10.05 -9.49
N HIS A 241 -9.38 10.56 -9.73
CA HIS A 241 -9.66 11.76 -10.52
C HIS A 241 -10.27 12.85 -9.64
N ARG A 242 -10.00 14.11 -9.97
CA ARG A 242 -10.72 15.23 -9.35
C ARG A 242 -12.19 15.18 -9.82
N ALA A 243 -13.10 15.22 -8.84
CA ALA A 243 -14.52 15.38 -9.12
C ALA A 243 -14.82 16.81 -9.62
#